data_57c0f940c235b519cd0b23d310b29511
#
_entry.id   57c0f940c235b519cd0b23d310b29511
#
_cell.length_a   1.000
_cell.length_b   1.000
_cell.length_c   1.000
_cell.angle_alpha   90.00
_cell.angle_beta   90.00
_cell.angle_gamma   90.00
#
_symmetry.space_group_name_H-M   'P 1'
#
loop_
_entity.id
_entity.type
_entity.pdbx_description
1 polymer ?
#
loop_
_entity_poly.entity_id
_entity_poly.type
_entity_poly.pdbx_seq_one_letter_code
_entity_poly.pdbx_strand_id
1 'polypeptide(L)'
;MGDFQVLFVDDEADFRETLIKRMQKRHVAAVGVGSGEEALAWLRQHPADVVVLDVRMLGMDGIQTLRAIKRDHPMIEVIMLTGHASLEIAREGMQLGAFDYLMKPIDLDELLYKLEDAYQKKTIQQHKIKNIEGVIESRK
;
A
#
# COMPACT_ATOMS: atom_id res chain seq x y z
N MET A 1 3.13 2.84 16.08
CA MET A 1 3.57 2.37 14.77
C MET A 1 4.83 3.04 14.24
N GLY A 2 5.54 3.70 15.08
CA GLY A 2 6.89 4.19 14.89
C GLY A 2 7.29 4.60 13.48
N ASP A 3 8.14 3.85 12.88
CA ASP A 3 8.87 4.27 11.69
C ASP A 3 8.29 3.77 10.37
N PHE A 4 7.09 3.20 10.36
CA PHE A 4 6.59 2.72 9.08
C PHE A 4 5.97 3.83 8.24
N GLN A 5 6.17 3.76 6.95
CA GLN A 5 5.77 4.78 5.99
C GLN A 5 4.62 4.29 5.12
N VAL A 6 3.57 5.10 5.00
CA VAL A 6 2.42 4.81 4.15
C VAL A 6 2.37 5.81 3.00
N LEU A 7 2.18 5.31 1.80
CA LEU A 7 1.95 6.14 0.61
C LEU A 7 0.47 6.01 0.22
N PHE A 8 -0.22 7.14 0.15
CA PHE A 8 -1.60 7.21 -0.32
C PHE A 8 -1.63 7.65 -1.78
N VAL A 9 -2.30 6.88 -2.63
CA VAL A 9 -2.41 7.15 -4.06
C VAL A 9 -3.88 7.33 -4.41
N ASP A 10 -4.29 8.58 -4.66
CA ASP A 10 -5.69 8.93 -4.92
C ASP A 10 -5.72 10.24 -5.69
N ASP A 11 -6.46 10.31 -6.79
CA ASP A 11 -6.54 11.52 -7.61
C ASP A 11 -7.51 12.57 -7.04
N GLU A 12 -8.30 12.23 -6.02
CA GLU A 12 -9.14 13.19 -5.32
C GLU A 12 -8.33 13.89 -4.22
N ALA A 13 -7.83 15.08 -4.54
CA ALA A 13 -6.91 15.80 -3.66
C ALA A 13 -7.48 16.05 -2.27
N ASP A 14 -8.74 16.50 -2.17
CA ASP A 14 -9.35 16.80 -0.89
C ASP A 14 -9.49 15.57 0.00
N PHE A 15 -9.93 14.46 -0.57
CA PHE A 15 -10.04 13.19 0.15
C PHE A 15 -8.66 12.73 0.63
N ARG A 16 -7.68 12.74 -0.26
CA ARG A 16 -6.31 12.34 0.04
C ARG A 16 -5.69 13.17 1.17
N GLU A 17 -5.79 14.51 1.05
CA GLU A 17 -5.22 15.41 2.05
C GLU A 17 -5.87 15.24 3.43
N THR A 18 -7.18 15.08 3.46
CA THR A 18 -7.92 14.84 4.72
C THR A 18 -7.46 13.55 5.38
N LEU A 19 -7.32 12.50 4.59
CA LEU A 19 -6.91 11.18 5.10
C LEU A 19 -5.49 11.23 5.65
N ILE A 20 -4.58 11.89 4.94
CA ILE A 20 -3.19 12.06 5.39
C ILE A 20 -3.14 12.82 6.71
N LYS A 21 -3.88 13.91 6.85
CA LYS A 21 -3.93 14.68 8.10
C LYS A 21 -4.41 13.83 9.26
N ARG A 22 -5.41 13.00 9.05
CA ARG A 22 -5.92 12.09 10.09
C ARG A 22 -4.89 11.04 10.48
N MET A 23 -4.13 10.53 9.51
CA MET A 23 -3.06 9.59 9.78
C MET A 23 -1.95 10.23 10.60
N GLN A 24 -1.55 11.44 10.24
CA GLN A 24 -0.50 12.16 10.94
C GLN A 24 -0.89 12.46 12.39
N LYS A 25 -2.13 12.74 12.66
CA LYS A 25 -2.65 12.92 14.04
C LYS A 25 -2.54 11.64 14.86
N ARG A 26 -2.51 10.49 14.22
CA ARG A 26 -2.34 9.19 14.86
C ARG A 26 -0.89 8.71 14.83
N HIS A 27 0.05 9.61 14.51
CA HIS A 27 1.49 9.33 14.46
C HIS A 27 1.87 8.29 13.40
N VAL A 28 1.12 8.25 12.32
CA VAL A 28 1.44 7.42 11.16
C VAL A 28 2.09 8.31 10.11
N ALA A 29 3.30 7.97 9.70
CA ALA A 29 4.01 8.71 8.64
C ALA A 29 3.29 8.44 7.31
N ALA A 30 2.74 9.49 6.71
CA ALA A 30 1.92 9.38 5.52
C ALA A 30 2.27 10.46 4.51
N VAL A 31 2.39 10.06 3.25
CA VAL A 31 2.64 10.94 2.11
C VAL A 31 1.59 10.59 1.04
N GLY A 32 1.21 11.56 0.23
CA GLY A 32 0.23 11.34 -0.81
C GLY A 32 0.69 11.76 -2.18
N VAL A 33 0.25 11.03 -3.19
CA VAL A 33 0.43 11.37 -4.61
C VAL A 33 -0.91 11.22 -5.33
N GLY A 34 -1.03 11.85 -6.49
CA GLY A 34 -2.31 11.96 -7.20
C GLY A 34 -2.51 10.97 -8.34
N SER A 35 -1.53 10.13 -8.65
CA SER A 35 -1.65 9.19 -9.77
C SER A 35 -0.75 7.97 -9.57
N GLY A 36 -1.01 6.93 -10.36
CA GLY A 36 -0.16 5.75 -10.38
C GLY A 36 1.25 6.06 -10.86
N GLU A 37 1.38 6.91 -11.87
CA GLU A 37 2.69 7.33 -12.40
C GLU A 37 3.50 8.05 -11.32
N GLU A 38 2.86 8.95 -10.58
CA GLU A 38 3.51 9.64 -9.46
C GLU A 38 3.92 8.68 -8.36
N ALA A 39 3.08 7.67 -8.08
CA ALA A 39 3.38 6.66 -7.09
C ALA A 39 4.65 5.88 -7.44
N LEU A 40 4.75 5.43 -8.69
CA LEU A 40 5.92 4.68 -9.14
C LEU A 40 7.19 5.53 -9.11
N ALA A 41 7.09 6.79 -9.51
CA ALA A 41 8.22 7.72 -9.45
C ALA A 41 8.68 7.95 -8.01
N TRP A 42 7.72 8.14 -7.10
CA TRP A 42 8.03 8.35 -5.69
C TRP A 42 8.72 7.12 -5.07
N LEU A 43 8.22 5.94 -5.37
CA LEU A 43 8.76 4.68 -4.82
C LEU A 43 10.17 4.34 -5.31
N ARG A 44 10.59 4.88 -6.45
CA ARG A 44 11.97 4.72 -6.92
C ARG A 44 12.97 5.44 -6.03
N GLN A 45 12.54 6.48 -5.32
CA GLN A 45 13.43 7.35 -4.56
C GLN A 45 13.18 7.34 -3.06
N HIS A 46 12.06 6.76 -2.61
CA HIS A 46 11.68 6.75 -1.20
C HIS A 46 11.14 5.39 -0.82
N PRO A 47 11.42 4.93 0.40
CA PRO A 47 10.84 3.67 0.88
C PRO A 47 9.39 3.86 1.30
N ALA A 48 8.61 2.82 1.16
CA ALA A 48 7.27 2.72 1.77
C ALA A 48 7.06 1.28 2.21
N ASP A 49 6.29 1.12 3.27
CA ASP A 49 5.95 -0.21 3.79
C ASP A 49 4.60 -0.67 3.25
N VAL A 50 3.65 0.26 3.18
CA VAL A 50 2.29 -0.01 2.72
C VAL A 50 1.87 1.10 1.76
N VAL A 51 1.22 0.72 0.67
CA VAL A 51 0.58 1.66 -0.26
C VAL A 51 -0.93 1.49 -0.14
N VAL A 52 -1.62 2.60 0.05
CA VAL A 52 -3.09 2.64 0.03
C VAL A 52 -3.49 3.24 -1.31
N LEU A 53 -4.15 2.45 -2.14
CA LEU A 53 -4.31 2.72 -3.56
C LEU A 53 -5.77 2.77 -3.96
N ASP A 54 -6.24 3.91 -4.47
CA ASP A 54 -7.56 4.02 -5.08
C ASP A 54 -7.56 3.19 -6.37
N VAL A 55 -8.53 2.30 -6.52
CA VAL A 55 -8.62 1.44 -7.71
C VAL A 55 -9.15 2.19 -8.93
N ARG A 56 -9.83 3.32 -8.73
CA ARG A 56 -10.37 4.13 -9.84
C ARG A 56 -9.65 5.47 -9.90
N MET A 57 -8.73 5.59 -10.83
CA MET A 57 -7.97 6.81 -11.06
C MET A 57 -7.91 7.10 -12.55
N LEU A 58 -7.72 8.38 -12.88
CA LEU A 58 -7.45 8.81 -14.24
C LEU A 58 -6.02 8.40 -14.64
N GLY A 59 -5.82 8.14 -15.92
CA GLY A 59 -4.53 7.72 -16.45
C GLY A 59 -4.24 6.26 -16.13
N MET A 60 -3.07 5.99 -15.57
CA MET A 60 -2.73 4.64 -15.09
C MET A 60 -3.68 4.25 -13.96
N ASP A 61 -4.48 3.22 -14.18
CA ASP A 61 -5.50 2.81 -13.21
C ASP A 61 -4.88 2.06 -12.02
N GLY A 62 -5.74 1.76 -11.02
CA GLY A 62 -5.29 1.08 -9.81
C GLY A 62 -4.71 -0.30 -10.05
N ILE A 63 -5.26 -1.08 -10.98
CA ILE A 63 -4.76 -2.42 -11.27
C ILE A 63 -3.39 -2.36 -11.95
N GLN A 64 -3.21 -1.47 -12.90
CA GLN A 64 -1.92 -1.28 -13.55
C GLN A 64 -0.86 -0.84 -12.55
N THR A 65 -1.23 0.07 -11.65
CA THR A 65 -0.34 0.55 -10.58
C THR A 65 0.02 -0.59 -9.62
N LEU A 66 -0.96 -1.38 -9.20
CA LEU A 66 -0.73 -2.54 -8.34
C LEU A 66 0.25 -3.52 -8.98
N ARG A 67 0.04 -3.86 -10.25
CA ARG A 67 0.95 -4.77 -10.97
C ARG A 67 2.37 -4.25 -10.96
N ALA A 68 2.55 -2.97 -11.25
CA ALA A 68 3.87 -2.36 -11.30
C ALA A 68 4.55 -2.35 -9.92
N ILE A 69 3.80 -2.02 -8.87
CA ILE A 69 4.33 -2.02 -7.50
C ILE A 69 4.77 -3.42 -7.10
N LYS A 70 3.94 -4.42 -7.34
CA LYS A 70 4.27 -5.81 -6.94
C LYS A 70 5.42 -6.37 -7.76
N ARG A 71 5.58 -5.96 -9.01
CA ARG A 71 6.71 -6.36 -9.85
C ARG A 71 8.02 -5.74 -9.38
N ASP A 72 8.03 -4.43 -9.12
CA ASP A 72 9.25 -3.68 -8.83
C ASP A 72 9.57 -3.62 -7.34
N HIS A 73 8.56 -3.76 -6.47
CA HIS A 73 8.68 -3.65 -5.01
C HIS A 73 7.85 -4.76 -4.34
N PRO A 74 8.23 -6.02 -4.51
CA PRO A 74 7.38 -7.15 -4.08
C PRO A 74 7.12 -7.22 -2.58
N MET A 75 7.95 -6.56 -1.77
CA MET A 75 7.77 -6.56 -0.32
C MET A 75 6.77 -5.51 0.17
N ILE A 76 6.43 -4.52 -0.67
CA ILE A 76 5.41 -3.53 -0.30
C ILE A 76 4.04 -4.18 -0.32
N GLU A 77 3.29 -4.00 0.76
CA GLU A 77 1.90 -4.47 0.81
C GLU A 77 0.97 -3.37 0.29
N VAL A 78 -0.05 -3.75 -0.46
CA VAL A 78 -0.99 -2.80 -1.06
C VAL A 78 -2.39 -3.06 -0.52
N ILE A 79 -3.02 -2.00 0.00
CA ILE A 79 -4.44 -2.00 0.39
C ILE A 79 -5.18 -1.15 -0.63
N MET A 80 -6.21 -1.72 -1.25
CA MET A 80 -6.99 -1.01 -2.26
C MET A 80 -8.18 -0.30 -1.63
N LEU A 81 -8.46 0.92 -2.09
CA LEU A 81 -9.68 1.65 -1.74
C LEU A 81 -10.67 1.51 -2.90
N THR A 82 -11.90 1.13 -2.60
CA THR A 82 -12.89 0.84 -3.64
C THR A 82 -14.28 1.36 -3.25
N GLY A 83 -15.09 1.72 -4.25
CA GLY A 83 -16.53 1.91 -4.07
C GLY A 83 -17.28 0.68 -4.56
N HIS A 84 -18.61 0.68 -4.40
CA HIS A 84 -19.45 -0.45 -4.81
C HIS A 84 -19.28 -0.77 -6.30
N ALA A 85 -19.15 0.24 -7.14
CA ALA A 85 -19.02 0.07 -8.59
C ALA A 85 -17.69 -0.55 -9.00
N SER A 86 -16.73 -0.67 -8.07
CA SER A 86 -15.37 -1.15 -8.36
C SER A 86 -15.02 -2.46 -7.66
N LEU A 87 -16.01 -3.16 -7.09
CA LEU A 87 -15.76 -4.42 -6.36
C LEU A 87 -15.11 -5.50 -7.21
N GLU A 88 -15.51 -5.61 -8.48
CA GLU A 88 -14.89 -6.59 -9.37
C GLU A 88 -13.41 -6.29 -9.61
N ILE A 89 -13.08 -5.01 -9.72
CA ILE A 89 -11.68 -4.57 -9.86
C ILE A 89 -10.89 -4.91 -8.59
N ALA A 90 -11.50 -4.72 -7.42
CA ALA A 90 -10.84 -5.07 -6.15
C ALA A 90 -10.59 -6.58 -6.05
N ARG A 91 -11.53 -7.42 -6.51
CA ARG A 91 -11.32 -8.88 -6.55
C ARG A 91 -10.13 -9.24 -7.45
N GLU A 92 -10.04 -8.63 -8.62
CA GLU A 92 -8.90 -8.82 -9.51
C GLU A 92 -7.60 -8.45 -8.80
N GLY A 93 -7.58 -7.32 -8.10
CA GLY A 93 -6.42 -6.88 -7.35
C GLY A 93 -5.99 -7.86 -6.27
N MET A 94 -6.95 -8.49 -5.57
CA MET A 94 -6.62 -9.51 -4.57
C MET A 94 -5.91 -10.71 -5.22
N GLN A 95 -6.34 -11.11 -6.40
CA GLN A 95 -5.69 -12.20 -7.14
C GLN A 95 -4.29 -11.82 -7.62
N LEU A 96 -4.04 -10.53 -7.82
CA LEU A 96 -2.75 -10.01 -8.25
C LEU A 96 -1.79 -9.71 -7.10
N GLY A 97 -2.18 -10.00 -5.88
CA GLY A 97 -1.31 -9.90 -4.73
C GLY A 97 -1.52 -8.70 -3.81
N ALA A 98 -2.63 -7.98 -3.95
CA ALA A 98 -2.99 -6.96 -2.96
C ALA A 98 -3.20 -7.63 -1.59
N PHE A 99 -2.86 -6.93 -0.53
CA PHE A 99 -3.05 -7.45 0.83
C PHE A 99 -4.53 -7.52 1.21
N ASP A 100 -5.25 -6.44 0.94
CA ASP A 100 -6.68 -6.35 1.27
C ASP A 100 -7.29 -5.16 0.54
N TYR A 101 -8.59 -4.94 0.76
CA TYR A 101 -9.30 -3.77 0.25
C TYR A 101 -10.18 -3.17 1.34
N LEU A 102 -10.56 -1.91 1.18
CA LEU A 102 -11.49 -1.18 2.02
C LEU A 102 -12.50 -0.47 1.15
N MET A 103 -13.75 -0.48 1.57
CA MET A 103 -14.81 0.22 0.85
C MET A 103 -14.94 1.67 1.31
N LYS A 104 -15.14 2.57 0.37
CA LYS A 104 -15.50 3.96 0.67
C LYS A 104 -17.00 4.03 1.02
N PRO A 105 -17.42 4.81 2.01
CA PRO A 105 -16.64 5.71 2.86
C PRO A 105 -15.79 4.92 3.88
N ILE A 106 -14.60 5.45 4.16
CA ILE A 106 -13.59 4.71 4.95
C ILE A 106 -13.84 4.90 6.45
N ASP A 107 -13.86 3.78 7.16
CA ASP A 107 -13.75 3.75 8.62
C ASP A 107 -12.27 3.86 8.97
N LEU A 108 -11.90 4.90 9.71
CA LEU A 108 -10.52 5.18 10.03
C LEU A 108 -9.89 4.09 10.90
N ASP A 109 -10.64 3.57 11.86
CA ASP A 109 -10.12 2.49 12.74
C ASP A 109 -9.87 1.22 11.96
N GLU A 110 -10.74 0.89 11.02
CA GLU A 110 -10.55 -0.25 10.13
C GLU A 110 -9.30 -0.07 9.26
N LEU A 111 -9.09 1.12 8.72
CA LEU A 111 -7.89 1.42 7.93
C LEU A 111 -6.63 1.25 8.78
N LEU A 112 -6.61 1.80 9.99
CA LEU A 112 -5.47 1.68 10.89
C LEU A 112 -5.16 0.22 11.22
N TYR A 113 -6.18 -0.57 11.49
CA TYR A 113 -6.02 -2.00 11.76
C TYR A 113 -5.39 -2.73 10.57
N LYS A 114 -5.89 -2.46 9.37
CA LYS A 114 -5.35 -3.11 8.16
C LYS A 114 -3.93 -2.64 7.82
N LEU A 115 -3.61 -1.38 8.09
CA LEU A 115 -2.25 -0.87 7.91
C LEU A 115 -1.28 -1.60 8.83
N GLU A 116 -1.64 -1.76 10.09
CA GLU A 116 -0.81 -2.48 11.05
C GLU A 116 -0.61 -3.93 10.64
N ASP A 117 -1.67 -4.59 10.22
CA ASP A 117 -1.65 -5.98 9.77
C ASP A 117 -0.75 -6.16 8.55
N ALA A 118 -0.86 -5.27 7.57
CA ALA A 118 -0.03 -5.28 6.38
C ALA A 118 1.45 -5.06 6.71
N TYR A 119 1.73 -4.14 7.61
CA TYR A 119 3.09 -3.89 8.07
C TYR A 119 3.70 -5.11 8.75
N GLN A 120 2.94 -5.77 9.61
CA GLN A 120 3.40 -7.00 10.27
C GLN A 120 3.70 -8.10 9.27
N LYS A 121 2.85 -8.28 8.27
CA LYS A 121 3.09 -9.27 7.21
C LYS A 121 4.40 -9.00 6.48
N LYS A 122 4.62 -7.74 6.08
CA LYS A 122 5.86 -7.33 5.43
C LYS A 122 7.07 -7.65 6.28
N THR A 123 7.03 -7.30 7.57
CA THR A 123 8.12 -7.52 8.51
C THR A 123 8.43 -9.00 8.66
N ILE A 124 7.41 -9.84 8.80
CA ILE A 124 7.57 -11.29 8.92
C ILE A 124 8.25 -11.85 7.68
N GLN A 125 7.83 -11.43 6.50
CA GLN A 125 8.43 -11.90 5.24
C GLN A 125 9.90 -11.51 5.13
N GLN A 126 10.25 -10.30 5.51
CA GLN A 126 11.63 -9.82 5.51
C GLN A 126 12.51 -10.64 6.45
N HIS A 127 12.00 -10.97 7.63
CA HIS A 127 12.72 -11.83 8.59
C HIS A 127 12.95 -13.23 8.03
N LYS A 128 11.95 -13.81 7.39
CA LYS A 128 12.08 -15.14 6.78
C LYS A 128 13.17 -15.15 5.70
N ILE A 129 13.21 -14.14 4.85
CA ILE A 129 14.21 -14.04 3.80
C ILE A 129 15.60 -13.92 4.41
N LYS A 130 15.81 -13.08 5.41
CA LYS A 130 17.08 -12.93 6.11
C LYS A 130 17.53 -14.24 6.75
N ASN A 131 16.62 -14.96 7.36
CA ASN A 131 16.95 -16.24 8.00
C ASN A 131 17.40 -17.28 6.96
N ILE A 132 16.73 -17.34 5.82
CA ILE A 132 17.11 -18.24 4.71
C ILE A 132 18.51 -17.88 4.20
N GLU A 133 18.76 -16.60 3.95
CA GLU A 133 20.06 -16.11 3.47
C GLU A 133 21.17 -16.45 4.47
N GLY A 134 20.92 -16.25 5.76
CA GLY A 134 21.88 -16.61 6.81
C GLY A 134 22.20 -18.11 6.83
N VAL A 135 21.19 -18.96 6.66
CA VAL A 135 21.40 -20.41 6.60
C VAL A 135 22.22 -20.80 5.39
N ILE A 136 21.94 -20.21 4.23
CA ILE A 136 22.69 -20.49 3.00
C ILE A 136 24.15 -20.08 3.18
N GLU A 137 24.42 -18.90 3.72
CA GLU A 137 25.78 -18.43 3.94
C GLU A 137 26.56 -19.31 4.92
N SER A 138 25.91 -19.75 6.00
CA SER A 138 26.57 -20.59 7.00
C SER A 138 26.95 -21.98 6.48
N ARG A 139 26.40 -22.40 5.35
CA ARG A 139 26.68 -23.68 4.72
C ARG A 139 27.73 -23.63 3.62
N LYS A 140 28.24 -22.46 3.30
CA LYS A 140 29.27 -22.30 2.27
C LYS A 140 30.66 -22.69 2.74
#